data_3bba50571cf2a3f7358d9ca98c84fc4a
#
_entry.id   3bba50571cf2a3f7358d9ca98c84fc4a
#
_cell.length_a   1.000
_cell.length_b   1.000
_cell.length_c   1.000
_cell.angle_alpha   90.00
_cell.angle_beta   90.00
_cell.angle_gamma   90.00
#
_symmetry.space_group_name_H-M   'P 1'
#
loop_
_entity.id
_entity.type
_entity.pdbx_description
1 polymer ?
#
loop_
_entity_poly.entity_id
_entity_poly.type
_entity_poly.pdbx_seq_one_letter_code
_entity_poly.pdbx_strand_id
1 'polypeptide(L)'
;FISEYKVGAQNPAFVARPSVQKFNDFQDKANGNIKIVTIAPEVEGAAETIKQLNNEVIFSAGHTVTDFNGIEEAVENGLKHITHLYNAQTTFTHREPGVFGAALTDERLTTEVIVDGIHSHPAAVKLAYLAKGNENFCIITDAMRAKGMSEGKYDLGGQDVYVENNEARLKSGSLAGSILLMNKGLKNLMDFANVSLEEAWRTTSLNQAIRLHVDDRLGSIKVGKQADLVVVDSELNVLTTLKKGYI
;
A
#
# COMPACT_ATOMS: atom_id res chain seq x y z
N PHE A 1 -15.09 -0.87 2.26
CA PHE A 1 -14.97 -1.05 3.72
C PHE A 1 -14.20 0.10 4.40
N ILE A 2 -14.12 1.23 3.72
CA ILE A 2 -13.44 2.46 4.18
C ILE A 2 -14.40 3.41 4.90
N SER A 3 -13.87 4.37 5.63
CA SER A 3 -14.64 5.42 6.31
C SER A 3 -15.21 6.43 5.30
N GLU A 4 -16.46 6.80 5.46
CA GLU A 4 -17.10 7.86 4.68
C GLU A 4 -16.44 9.25 4.90
N TYR A 5 -15.74 9.43 6.01
CA TYR A 5 -15.00 10.66 6.33
C TYR A 5 -13.60 10.73 5.72
N LYS A 6 -13.11 9.63 5.14
CA LYS A 6 -11.77 9.52 4.55
C LYS A 6 -11.76 8.86 3.17
N VAL A 7 -12.80 9.09 2.39
CA VAL A 7 -12.96 8.48 1.05
C VAL A 7 -11.80 8.82 0.09
N GLY A 8 -11.13 9.97 0.27
CA GLY A 8 -10.08 10.39 -0.67
C GLY A 8 -10.63 10.54 -2.08
N ALA A 9 -9.99 9.87 -3.05
CA ALA A 9 -10.43 9.82 -4.45
C ALA A 9 -11.39 8.65 -4.75
N GLN A 10 -11.83 7.89 -3.75
CA GLN A 10 -12.82 6.83 -3.97
C GLN A 10 -14.20 7.44 -4.19
N ASN A 11 -15.04 6.76 -4.99
CA ASN A 11 -16.42 7.20 -5.20
C ASN A 11 -17.25 6.93 -3.94
N PRO A 12 -17.81 7.97 -3.26
CA PRO A 12 -18.58 7.79 -2.04
C PRO A 12 -19.79 6.86 -2.19
N ALA A 13 -20.36 6.76 -3.39
CA ALA A 13 -21.51 5.89 -3.68
C ALA A 13 -21.18 4.39 -3.50
N PHE A 14 -19.91 4.01 -3.51
CA PHE A 14 -19.46 2.64 -3.38
C PHE A 14 -18.92 2.30 -1.99
N VAL A 15 -18.92 3.26 -1.06
CA VAL A 15 -18.55 3.00 0.33
C VAL A 15 -19.60 2.07 0.96
N ALA A 16 -19.12 1.02 1.59
CA ALA A 16 -20.00 0.01 2.17
C ALA A 16 -19.45 -0.50 3.50
N ARG A 17 -20.34 -0.82 4.43
CA ARG A 17 -19.97 -1.47 5.69
C ARG A 17 -19.38 -2.85 5.42
N PRO A 18 -18.28 -3.21 6.10
CA PRO A 18 -17.72 -4.55 6.01
C PRO A 18 -18.65 -5.59 6.62
N SER A 19 -18.61 -6.79 6.04
CA SER A 19 -19.20 -7.99 6.61
C SER A 19 -18.56 -9.21 5.95
N VAL A 20 -18.54 -10.32 6.68
CA VAL A 20 -18.05 -11.62 6.16
C VAL A 20 -18.80 -12.02 4.88
N GLN A 21 -20.13 -11.87 4.86
CA GLN A 21 -20.93 -12.21 3.66
C GLN A 21 -20.51 -11.38 2.44
N LYS A 22 -20.35 -10.07 2.61
CA LYS A 22 -19.94 -9.19 1.50
C LYS A 22 -18.53 -9.48 1.02
N PHE A 23 -17.60 -9.80 1.92
CA PHE A 23 -16.27 -10.27 1.54
C PHE A 23 -16.35 -11.55 0.73
N ASN A 24 -17.14 -12.55 1.18
CA ASN A 24 -17.29 -13.81 0.47
C ASN A 24 -17.89 -13.62 -0.93
N ASP A 25 -18.88 -12.74 -1.09
CA ASP A 25 -19.46 -12.39 -2.40
C ASP A 25 -18.40 -11.83 -3.37
N PHE A 26 -17.43 -11.05 -2.87
CA PHE A 26 -16.32 -10.55 -3.69
C PHE A 26 -15.26 -11.63 -3.94
N GLN A 27 -14.94 -12.44 -2.93
CA GLN A 27 -13.95 -13.50 -3.02
C GLN A 27 -14.37 -14.58 -4.02
N ASP A 28 -15.66 -14.93 -4.04
CA ASP A 28 -16.23 -15.86 -5.03
C ASP A 28 -16.06 -15.32 -6.46
N LYS A 29 -16.40 -14.05 -6.68
CA LYS A 29 -16.22 -13.41 -8.00
C LYS A 29 -14.76 -13.28 -8.39
N ALA A 30 -13.87 -13.17 -7.42
CA ALA A 30 -12.43 -13.11 -7.60
C ALA A 30 -11.77 -14.49 -7.69
N ASN A 31 -12.54 -15.59 -7.66
CA ASN A 31 -12.04 -16.97 -7.65
C ASN A 31 -10.95 -17.20 -6.58
N GLY A 32 -11.15 -16.68 -5.35
CA GLY A 32 -10.21 -16.83 -4.25
C GLY A 32 -8.94 -15.95 -4.36
N ASN A 33 -8.90 -14.96 -5.26
CA ASN A 33 -7.70 -14.16 -5.52
C ASN A 33 -7.59 -12.86 -4.73
N ILE A 34 -8.57 -12.52 -3.88
CA ILE A 34 -8.41 -11.40 -2.94
C ILE A 34 -7.43 -11.84 -1.83
N LYS A 35 -6.33 -11.11 -1.68
CA LYS A 35 -5.27 -11.43 -0.70
C LYS A 35 -5.12 -10.34 0.36
N ILE A 36 -5.46 -9.11 0.03
CA ILE A 36 -5.41 -7.96 0.95
C ILE A 36 -6.74 -7.21 0.86
N VAL A 37 -7.25 -6.76 2.01
CA VAL A 37 -8.44 -5.91 2.11
C VAL A 37 -8.10 -4.67 2.92
N THR A 38 -8.24 -3.50 2.32
CA THR A 38 -8.20 -2.23 3.06
C THR A 38 -9.53 -2.04 3.81
N ILE A 39 -9.42 -1.75 5.11
CA ILE A 39 -10.57 -1.59 6.00
C ILE A 39 -10.34 -0.43 6.97
N ALA A 40 -11.40 0.28 7.30
CA ALA A 40 -11.41 1.27 8.38
C ALA A 40 -11.90 0.60 9.67
N PRO A 41 -11.04 0.42 10.68
CA PRO A 41 -11.36 -0.35 11.89
C PRO A 41 -12.58 0.17 12.66
N GLU A 42 -12.83 1.47 12.64
CA GLU A 42 -13.96 2.12 13.31
C GLU A 42 -15.31 1.88 12.65
N VAL A 43 -15.35 1.36 11.42
CA VAL A 43 -16.60 1.14 10.71
C VAL A 43 -17.32 -0.08 11.29
N GLU A 44 -18.62 0.06 11.56
CA GLU A 44 -19.45 -1.02 12.09
C GLU A 44 -19.31 -2.31 11.27
N GLY A 45 -19.02 -3.42 11.95
CA GLY A 45 -18.76 -4.73 11.34
C GLY A 45 -17.28 -5.01 11.03
N ALA A 46 -16.37 -4.01 11.15
CA ALA A 46 -14.97 -4.20 10.82
C ALA A 46 -14.29 -5.18 11.78
N ALA A 47 -14.42 -5.00 13.08
CA ALA A 47 -13.78 -5.86 14.09
C ALA A 47 -14.18 -7.33 13.91
N GLU A 48 -15.46 -7.61 13.71
CA GLU A 48 -15.96 -8.97 13.50
C GLU A 48 -15.46 -9.55 12.18
N THR A 49 -15.45 -8.75 11.10
CA THR A 49 -14.95 -9.18 9.79
C THR A 49 -13.47 -9.53 9.84
N ILE A 50 -12.64 -8.67 10.49
CA ILE A 50 -11.22 -8.94 10.70
C ILE A 50 -11.02 -10.24 11.48
N LYS A 51 -11.69 -10.37 12.63
CA LYS A 51 -11.54 -11.51 13.52
C LYS A 51 -11.90 -12.84 12.86
N GLN A 52 -12.94 -12.86 12.03
CA GLN A 52 -13.37 -14.10 11.36
C GLN A 52 -12.50 -14.48 10.16
N LEU A 53 -11.96 -13.51 9.43
CA LEU A 53 -11.28 -13.74 8.15
C LEU A 53 -9.76 -13.53 8.18
N ASN A 54 -9.15 -13.21 9.33
CA ASN A 54 -7.71 -12.90 9.42
C ASN A 54 -6.75 -14.05 9.06
N ASN A 55 -7.25 -15.28 8.97
CA ASN A 55 -6.51 -16.44 8.49
C ASN A 55 -6.66 -16.69 6.97
N GLU A 56 -7.61 -16.01 6.33
CA GLU A 56 -7.91 -16.18 4.91
C GLU A 56 -7.35 -15.04 4.07
N VAL A 57 -7.37 -13.82 4.63
CA VAL A 57 -6.98 -12.59 3.94
C VAL A 57 -6.25 -11.65 4.89
N ILE A 58 -5.34 -10.84 4.35
CA ILE A 58 -4.64 -9.82 5.10
C ILE A 58 -5.51 -8.58 5.20
N PHE A 59 -5.79 -8.13 6.42
CA PHE A 59 -6.43 -6.83 6.64
C PHE A 59 -5.40 -5.73 6.81
N SER A 60 -5.66 -4.60 6.14
CA SER A 60 -4.81 -3.40 6.14
C SER A 60 -5.64 -2.18 6.54
N ALA A 61 -5.25 -1.46 7.58
CA ALA A 61 -5.95 -0.23 7.95
C ALA A 61 -5.63 0.89 6.95
N GLY A 62 -6.68 1.54 6.46
CA GLY A 62 -6.55 2.67 5.56
C GLY A 62 -7.89 3.35 5.33
N HIS A 63 -7.85 4.60 4.84
CA HIS A 63 -9.05 5.42 4.68
C HIS A 63 -9.91 5.44 5.95
N THR A 64 -9.29 5.82 7.07
CA THR A 64 -9.85 5.66 8.41
C THR A 64 -9.68 6.92 9.26
N VAL A 65 -10.62 7.16 10.15
CA VAL A 65 -10.55 8.20 11.19
C VAL A 65 -10.25 7.61 12.57
N THR A 66 -9.94 6.31 12.64
CA THR A 66 -9.60 5.65 13.90
C THR A 66 -8.39 6.32 14.57
N ASP A 67 -8.30 6.18 15.88
CA ASP A 67 -7.18 6.65 16.68
C ASP A 67 -6.12 5.55 16.89
N PHE A 68 -5.15 5.84 17.76
CA PHE A 68 -4.09 4.90 18.12
C PHE A 68 -4.67 3.61 18.74
N ASN A 69 -5.57 3.75 19.72
CA ASN A 69 -6.15 2.61 20.45
C ASN A 69 -7.01 1.73 19.51
N GLY A 70 -7.72 2.34 18.57
CA GLY A 70 -8.51 1.60 17.59
C GLY A 70 -7.64 0.76 16.63
N ILE A 71 -6.42 1.21 16.33
CA ILE A 71 -5.45 0.37 15.60
C ILE A 71 -4.95 -0.77 16.49
N GLU A 72 -4.61 -0.51 17.76
CA GLU A 72 -4.18 -1.59 18.69
C GLU A 72 -5.27 -2.67 18.81
N GLU A 73 -6.53 -2.28 18.99
CA GLU A 73 -7.66 -3.22 19.01
C GLU A 73 -7.79 -4.01 17.71
N ALA A 74 -7.64 -3.34 16.57
CA ALA A 74 -7.70 -4.01 15.27
C ALA A 74 -6.54 -5.02 15.09
N VAL A 75 -5.34 -4.72 15.59
CA VAL A 75 -4.19 -5.64 15.59
C VAL A 75 -4.46 -6.86 16.45
N GLU A 76 -5.06 -6.69 17.63
CA GLU A 76 -5.49 -7.82 18.48
C GLU A 76 -6.54 -8.71 17.78
N ASN A 77 -7.37 -8.14 16.91
CA ASN A 77 -8.31 -8.87 16.08
C ASN A 77 -7.69 -9.49 14.82
N GLY A 78 -6.42 -9.20 14.51
CA GLY A 78 -5.66 -9.81 13.41
C GLY A 78 -5.32 -8.90 12.24
N LEU A 79 -5.48 -7.58 12.37
CA LEU A 79 -4.98 -6.61 11.39
C LEU A 79 -3.44 -6.63 11.37
N LYS A 80 -2.83 -6.61 10.18
CA LYS A 80 -1.37 -6.79 10.01
C LYS A 80 -0.70 -5.71 9.16
N HIS A 81 -1.46 -4.88 8.47
CA HIS A 81 -0.92 -3.90 7.52
C HIS A 81 -1.51 -2.52 7.71
N ILE A 82 -0.79 -1.53 7.19
CA ILE A 82 -1.25 -0.15 7.04
C ILE A 82 -1.14 0.22 5.57
N THR A 83 -2.25 0.56 4.96
CA THR A 83 -2.37 0.95 3.55
C THR A 83 -1.83 2.38 3.37
N HIS A 84 -0.96 2.61 2.38
CA HIS A 84 -0.42 3.92 1.97
C HIS A 84 -0.26 4.92 3.12
N LEU A 85 0.57 4.54 4.11
CA LEU A 85 0.83 5.34 5.32
C LEU A 85 0.94 6.83 5.02
N TYR A 86 0.37 7.66 5.87
CA TYR A 86 0.21 9.13 5.78
C TYR A 86 -0.98 9.62 4.94
N ASN A 87 -1.60 8.77 4.12
CA ASN A 87 -2.66 9.20 3.22
C ASN A 87 -4.04 8.74 3.74
N ALA A 88 -5.01 9.65 3.77
CA ALA A 88 -6.38 9.40 4.21
C ALA A 88 -6.50 8.70 5.58
N GLN A 89 -5.68 9.10 6.56
CA GLN A 89 -5.60 8.56 7.91
C GLN A 89 -5.52 9.67 8.96
N THR A 90 -5.58 9.33 10.26
CA THR A 90 -5.33 10.26 11.37
C THR A 90 -3.85 10.53 11.56
N THR A 91 -3.52 11.80 11.76
CA THR A 91 -2.15 12.28 11.85
C THR A 91 -1.56 12.09 13.24
N PHE A 92 -0.22 12.13 13.32
CA PHE A 92 0.50 12.06 14.58
C PHE A 92 0.51 13.41 15.30
N THR A 93 0.12 13.40 16.58
CA THR A 93 0.52 14.41 17.56
C THR A 93 1.10 13.72 18.79
N HIS A 94 1.85 14.45 19.62
CA HIS A 94 2.51 13.83 20.78
C HIS A 94 1.54 13.36 21.89
N ARG A 95 0.26 13.76 21.84
CA ARG A 95 -0.79 13.31 22.78
C ARG A 95 -1.81 12.38 22.12
N GLU A 96 -1.95 12.49 20.82
CA GLU A 96 -2.83 11.67 19.99
C GLU A 96 -2.02 11.14 18.78
N PRO A 97 -1.31 10.00 18.95
CA PRO A 97 -0.41 9.54 17.90
C PRO A 97 -1.12 9.05 16.63
N GLY A 98 -2.42 8.75 16.73
CA GLY A 98 -3.24 8.32 15.60
C GLY A 98 -2.74 7.05 14.93
N VAL A 99 -3.22 6.82 13.71
CA VAL A 99 -2.76 5.70 12.87
C VAL A 99 -1.26 5.77 12.61
N PHE A 100 -0.70 6.97 12.40
CA PHE A 100 0.74 7.10 12.13
C PHE A 100 1.59 6.65 13.31
N GLY A 101 1.19 6.98 14.55
CA GLY A 101 1.89 6.52 15.75
C GLY A 101 1.87 5.01 15.87
N ALA A 102 0.70 4.39 15.77
CA ALA A 102 0.56 2.93 15.83
C ALA A 102 1.36 2.25 14.72
N ALA A 103 1.26 2.74 13.48
CA ALA A 103 1.98 2.19 12.34
C ALA A 103 3.51 2.19 12.54
N LEU A 104 4.06 3.26 13.12
CA LEU A 104 5.51 3.43 13.25
C LEU A 104 6.08 2.74 14.49
N THR A 105 5.27 2.44 15.51
CA THR A 105 5.74 1.88 16.79
C THR A 105 5.38 0.41 17.01
N ASP A 106 4.33 -0.12 16.35
CA ASP A 106 3.97 -1.53 16.47
C ASP A 106 4.71 -2.39 15.44
N GLU A 107 5.61 -3.25 15.90
CA GLU A 107 6.43 -4.14 15.06
C GLU A 107 5.60 -5.22 14.33
N ARG A 108 4.38 -5.51 14.80
CA ARG A 108 3.46 -6.48 14.16
C ARG A 108 2.89 -5.95 12.84
N LEU A 109 2.91 -4.62 12.65
CA LEU A 109 2.37 -3.95 11.47
C LEU A 109 3.43 -3.78 10.38
N THR A 110 3.08 -4.14 9.16
CA THR A 110 3.81 -3.74 7.96
C THR A 110 3.18 -2.49 7.39
N THR A 111 4.01 -1.54 6.97
CA THR A 111 3.54 -0.28 6.36
C THR A 111 3.77 -0.28 4.86
N GLU A 112 2.74 0.11 4.10
CA GLU A 112 2.85 0.42 2.69
C GLU A 112 3.05 1.93 2.52
N VAL A 113 3.99 2.34 1.67
CA VAL A 113 4.31 3.76 1.45
C VAL A 113 4.42 4.06 -0.05
N ILE A 114 3.77 5.15 -0.48
CA ILE A 114 3.94 5.70 -1.84
C ILE A 114 5.15 6.62 -1.81
N VAL A 115 6.24 6.19 -2.45
CA VAL A 115 7.55 6.87 -2.40
C VAL A 115 7.77 7.69 -3.66
N ASP A 116 6.87 8.65 -3.91
CA ASP A 116 6.93 9.54 -5.08
C ASP A 116 7.41 10.97 -4.74
N GLY A 117 7.50 11.32 -3.46
CA GLY A 117 7.82 12.67 -3.00
C GLY A 117 6.65 13.66 -3.09
N ILE A 118 5.48 13.20 -3.53
CA ILE A 118 4.23 13.96 -3.71
C ILE A 118 3.23 13.57 -2.61
N HIS A 119 2.89 12.27 -2.52
CA HIS A 119 2.02 11.73 -1.47
C HIS A 119 2.64 11.81 -0.08
N SER A 120 3.97 11.70 -0.01
CA SER A 120 4.70 11.78 1.24
C SER A 120 6.00 12.57 1.04
N HIS A 121 6.23 13.55 1.91
CA HIS A 121 7.47 14.32 1.91
C HIS A 121 8.68 13.38 2.14
N PRO A 122 9.84 13.59 1.49
CA PRO A 122 11.03 12.74 1.67
C PRO A 122 11.40 12.47 3.13
N ALA A 123 11.29 13.45 4.01
CA ALA A 123 11.56 13.28 5.44
C ALA A 123 10.56 12.34 6.14
N ALA A 124 9.29 12.34 5.72
CA ALA A 124 8.27 11.41 6.25
C ALA A 124 8.54 9.98 5.78
N VAL A 125 8.93 9.79 4.51
CA VAL A 125 9.37 8.49 3.98
C VAL A 125 10.57 7.96 4.76
N LYS A 126 11.59 8.81 4.97
CA LYS A 126 12.76 8.46 5.79
C LYS A 126 12.39 8.06 7.21
N LEU A 127 11.51 8.82 7.86
CA LEU A 127 11.04 8.51 9.22
C LEU A 127 10.35 7.13 9.26
N ALA A 128 9.47 6.85 8.32
CA ALA A 128 8.78 5.56 8.23
C ALA A 128 9.78 4.41 8.02
N TYR A 129 10.74 4.58 7.12
CA TYR A 129 11.77 3.58 6.85
C TYR A 129 12.66 3.31 8.09
N LEU A 130 13.08 4.35 8.80
CA LEU A 130 13.89 4.22 10.02
C LEU A 130 13.11 3.55 11.16
N ALA A 131 11.83 3.86 11.30
CA ALA A 131 10.99 3.26 12.34
C ALA A 131 10.64 1.79 12.06
N LYS A 132 10.36 1.45 10.80
CA LYS A 132 9.93 0.08 10.41
C LYS A 132 11.07 -0.84 10.01
N GLY A 133 12.25 -0.28 9.75
CA GLY A 133 13.35 -1.04 9.16
C GLY A 133 13.02 -1.52 7.74
N ASN A 134 13.95 -2.24 7.13
CA ASN A 134 13.78 -2.71 5.77
C ASN A 134 12.86 -3.95 5.63
N GLU A 135 12.41 -4.55 6.73
CA GLU A 135 11.59 -5.76 6.73
C GLU A 135 10.08 -5.49 6.82
N ASN A 136 9.69 -4.45 7.55
CA ASN A 136 8.29 -4.08 7.77
C ASN A 136 7.86 -2.85 6.94
N PHE A 137 8.65 -2.49 5.92
CA PHE A 137 8.39 -1.41 5.00
C PHE A 137 8.19 -1.97 3.59
N CYS A 138 7.08 -1.62 2.95
CA CYS A 138 6.77 -2.00 1.57
C CYS A 138 6.58 -0.74 0.73
N ILE A 139 7.32 -0.61 -0.36
CA ILE A 139 6.99 0.38 -1.39
C ILE A 139 5.78 -0.11 -2.16
N ILE A 140 4.81 0.78 -2.33
CA ILE A 140 3.70 0.61 -3.25
C ILE A 140 3.66 1.78 -4.23
N THR A 141 3.03 1.59 -5.36
CA THR A 141 2.81 2.67 -6.32
C THR A 141 1.47 3.34 -6.12
N ASP A 142 0.47 2.60 -5.68
CA ASP A 142 -0.94 3.05 -5.69
C ASP A 142 -1.33 3.68 -7.04
N ALA A 143 -0.80 3.08 -8.12
CA ALA A 143 -0.89 3.68 -9.43
C ALA A 143 -2.26 3.44 -10.06
N MET A 144 -2.81 4.50 -10.61
CA MET A 144 -4.03 4.45 -11.40
C MET A 144 -3.74 4.11 -12.87
N ARG A 145 -4.80 3.94 -13.68
CA ARG A 145 -4.69 3.49 -15.09
C ARG A 145 -3.82 4.36 -16.01
N ALA A 146 -3.54 5.60 -15.62
CA ALA A 146 -2.70 6.51 -16.41
C ALA A 146 -1.19 6.26 -16.25
N LYS A 147 -0.76 5.34 -15.38
CA LYS A 147 0.66 5.03 -15.22
C LYS A 147 1.28 4.58 -16.54
N GLY A 148 2.34 5.29 -16.97
CA GLY A 148 3.01 5.03 -18.23
C GLY A 148 2.30 5.61 -19.47
N MET A 149 1.23 6.38 -19.27
CA MET A 149 0.49 7.07 -20.32
C MET A 149 0.91 8.54 -20.38
N SER A 150 0.45 9.25 -21.44
CA SER A 150 0.66 10.70 -21.58
C SER A 150 -0.16 11.48 -20.55
N GLU A 151 0.20 12.74 -20.35
CA GLU A 151 -0.63 13.69 -19.61
C GLU A 151 -2.01 13.81 -20.25
N GLY A 152 -3.03 14.10 -19.44
CA GLY A 152 -4.39 14.22 -19.92
C GLY A 152 -5.46 13.81 -18.90
N LYS A 153 -6.67 13.61 -19.41
CA LYS A 153 -7.84 13.25 -18.61
C LYS A 153 -8.08 11.73 -18.64
N TYR A 154 -8.28 11.16 -17.46
CA TYR A 154 -8.53 9.74 -17.24
C TYR A 154 -9.73 9.52 -16.31
N ASP A 155 -10.09 8.28 -16.06
CA ASP A 155 -11.16 7.89 -15.15
C ASP A 155 -10.61 7.08 -13.97
N LEU A 156 -11.14 7.35 -12.78
CA LEU A 156 -10.96 6.54 -11.58
C LEU A 156 -12.31 6.34 -10.86
N GLY A 157 -12.88 5.14 -10.97
CA GLY A 157 -14.15 4.82 -10.31
C GLY A 157 -15.34 5.69 -10.74
N GLY A 158 -15.35 6.12 -12.01
CA GLY A 158 -16.37 7.02 -12.56
C GLY A 158 -16.13 8.51 -12.28
N GLN A 159 -14.96 8.87 -11.76
CA GLN A 159 -14.56 10.25 -11.51
C GLN A 159 -13.46 10.69 -12.47
N ASP A 160 -13.54 11.94 -12.95
CA ASP A 160 -12.51 12.52 -13.81
C ASP A 160 -11.23 12.80 -13.04
N VAL A 161 -10.11 12.27 -13.51
CA VAL A 161 -8.75 12.50 -12.99
C VAL A 161 -7.93 13.19 -14.07
N TYR A 162 -7.22 14.22 -13.68
CA TYR A 162 -6.30 14.96 -14.54
C TYR A 162 -4.86 14.62 -14.18
N VAL A 163 -4.08 14.24 -15.19
CA VAL A 163 -2.65 13.92 -15.05
C VAL A 163 -1.85 15.05 -15.68
N GLU A 164 -1.11 15.74 -14.83
CA GLU A 164 -0.21 16.85 -15.20
C GLU A 164 0.98 16.88 -14.23
N ASN A 165 2.17 17.23 -14.70
CA ASN A 165 3.36 17.41 -13.87
C ASN A 165 3.69 16.22 -12.94
N ASN A 166 3.54 15.00 -13.43
CA ASN A 166 3.70 13.76 -12.67
C ASN A 166 2.69 13.54 -11.52
N GLU A 167 1.62 14.27 -11.46
CA GLU A 167 0.55 14.12 -10.46
C GLU A 167 -0.76 13.68 -11.13
N ALA A 168 -1.55 12.89 -10.41
CA ALA A 168 -2.92 12.53 -10.77
C ALA A 168 -3.87 13.15 -9.74
N ARG A 169 -4.76 14.06 -10.18
CA ARG A 169 -5.66 14.79 -9.28
C ARG A 169 -7.09 14.77 -9.77
N LEU A 170 -8.03 14.73 -8.83
CA LEU A 170 -9.43 15.07 -9.08
C LEU A 170 -9.56 16.57 -9.37
N LYS A 171 -10.67 16.97 -9.96
CA LYS A 171 -11.00 18.40 -10.15
C LYS A 171 -11.02 19.20 -8.84
N SER A 172 -11.28 18.55 -7.71
CA SER A 172 -11.20 19.15 -6.36
C SER A 172 -9.78 19.49 -5.91
N GLY A 173 -8.74 19.00 -6.62
CA GLY A 173 -7.32 19.13 -6.25
C GLY A 173 -6.79 17.95 -5.43
N SER A 174 -7.64 17.05 -4.95
CA SER A 174 -7.20 15.88 -4.20
C SER A 174 -6.37 14.93 -5.09
N LEU A 175 -5.29 14.37 -4.55
CA LEU A 175 -4.55 13.30 -5.22
C LEU A 175 -5.47 12.09 -5.46
N ALA A 176 -5.31 11.42 -6.59
CA ALA A 176 -6.20 10.36 -7.07
C ALA A 176 -5.39 9.15 -7.54
N GLY A 177 -4.81 8.41 -6.59
CA GLY A 177 -3.77 7.46 -6.85
C GLY A 177 -2.52 8.12 -7.42
N SER A 178 -1.58 7.33 -7.89
CA SER A 178 -0.33 7.84 -8.47
C SER A 178 -0.13 7.42 -9.94
N ILE A 179 0.95 7.91 -10.53
CA ILE A 179 1.52 7.38 -11.77
C ILE A 179 2.95 6.87 -11.56
N LEU A 180 3.32 6.64 -10.29
CA LEU A 180 4.65 6.21 -9.89
C LEU A 180 5.03 4.87 -10.53
N LEU A 181 6.25 4.77 -11.05
CA LEU A 181 6.87 3.50 -11.44
C LEU A 181 7.63 2.91 -10.25
N MET A 182 7.55 1.58 -10.06
CA MET A 182 8.16 0.90 -8.91
C MET A 182 9.68 1.14 -8.81
N ASN A 183 10.41 1.10 -9.95
CA ASN A 183 11.84 1.40 -9.98
C ASN A 183 12.16 2.84 -9.57
N LYS A 184 11.30 3.80 -9.88
CA LYS A 184 11.44 5.19 -9.43
C LYS A 184 11.16 5.31 -7.93
N GLY A 185 10.15 4.59 -7.41
CA GLY A 185 9.90 4.51 -5.97
C GLY A 185 11.10 3.95 -5.20
N LEU A 186 11.75 2.90 -5.74
CA LEU A 186 12.97 2.34 -5.15
C LEU A 186 14.12 3.35 -5.15
N LYS A 187 14.38 4.04 -6.27
CA LYS A 187 15.40 5.08 -6.36
C LYS A 187 15.12 6.21 -5.36
N ASN A 188 13.88 6.66 -5.30
CA ASN A 188 13.48 7.70 -4.35
C ASN A 188 13.71 7.26 -2.90
N LEU A 189 13.39 6.00 -2.53
CA LEU A 189 13.69 5.51 -1.18
C LEU A 189 15.19 5.57 -0.87
N MET A 190 16.03 5.11 -1.81
CA MET A 190 17.49 5.16 -1.65
C MET A 190 17.97 6.59 -1.42
N ASP A 191 17.47 7.54 -2.20
CA ASP A 191 17.85 8.97 -2.09
C ASP A 191 17.30 9.60 -0.79
N PHE A 192 16.03 9.36 -0.44
CA PHE A 192 15.38 9.98 0.72
C PHE A 192 15.89 9.44 2.06
N ALA A 193 16.12 8.13 2.14
CA ALA A 193 16.62 7.49 3.35
C ALA A 193 18.15 7.44 3.43
N ASN A 194 18.85 7.69 2.32
CA ASN A 194 20.29 7.54 2.14
C ASN A 194 20.75 6.11 2.44
N VAL A 195 20.15 5.15 1.72
CA VAL A 195 20.42 3.71 1.86
C VAL A 195 20.85 3.11 0.52
N SER A 196 21.58 2.00 0.59
CA SER A 196 22.06 1.28 -0.60
C SER A 196 20.95 0.45 -1.27
N LEU A 197 21.20 0.00 -2.49
CA LEU A 197 20.33 -0.92 -3.17
C LEU A 197 20.20 -2.25 -2.41
N GLU A 198 21.30 -2.74 -1.82
CA GLU A 198 21.33 -3.98 -1.03
C GLU A 198 20.42 -3.91 0.20
N GLU A 199 20.21 -2.71 0.76
CA GLU A 199 19.30 -2.50 1.88
C GLU A 199 17.85 -2.30 1.42
N ALA A 200 17.66 -1.61 0.29
CA ALA A 200 16.33 -1.16 -0.16
C ALA A 200 15.57 -2.16 -1.02
N TRP A 201 16.25 -3.01 -1.84
CA TRP A 201 15.60 -3.84 -2.87
C TRP A 201 14.43 -4.70 -2.36
N ARG A 202 14.55 -5.23 -1.15
CA ARG A 202 13.53 -6.11 -0.59
C ARG A 202 12.18 -5.42 -0.36
N THR A 203 12.19 -4.09 -0.21
CA THR A 203 10.98 -3.28 -0.01
C THR A 203 10.07 -3.21 -1.24
N THR A 204 10.55 -3.67 -2.40
CA THR A 204 9.78 -3.70 -3.66
C THR A 204 9.40 -5.11 -4.12
N SER A 205 9.85 -6.16 -3.43
CA SER A 205 9.62 -7.53 -3.89
C SER A 205 9.53 -8.57 -2.76
N LEU A 206 10.60 -8.78 -1.99
CA LEU A 206 10.65 -9.86 -0.99
C LEU A 206 9.67 -9.61 0.16
N ASN A 207 9.56 -8.38 0.65
CA ASN A 207 8.63 -8.09 1.74
C ASN A 207 7.18 -8.37 1.35
N GLN A 208 6.77 -7.94 0.15
CA GLN A 208 5.45 -8.23 -0.39
C GLN A 208 5.22 -9.74 -0.55
N ALA A 209 6.25 -10.47 -1.05
CA ALA A 209 6.15 -11.92 -1.20
C ALA A 209 5.98 -12.63 0.14
N ILE A 210 6.73 -12.23 1.18
CA ILE A 210 6.59 -12.76 2.54
C ILE A 210 5.19 -12.50 3.08
N ARG A 211 4.69 -11.26 2.95
CA ARG A 211 3.36 -10.91 3.47
C ARG A 211 2.24 -11.68 2.77
N LEU A 212 2.39 -11.94 1.47
CA LEU A 212 1.43 -12.70 0.68
C LEU A 212 1.62 -14.23 0.78
N HIS A 213 2.58 -14.70 1.57
CA HIS A 213 2.93 -16.13 1.71
C HIS A 213 3.25 -16.80 0.36
N VAL A 214 4.02 -16.10 -0.48
CA VAL A 214 4.49 -16.60 -1.79
C VAL A 214 6.02 -16.51 -1.93
N ASP A 215 6.72 -16.26 -0.83
CA ASP A 215 8.17 -16.11 -0.80
C ASP A 215 8.92 -17.43 -0.97
N ASP A 216 8.23 -18.56 -0.90
CA ASP A 216 8.73 -19.88 -1.32
C ASP A 216 9.05 -19.94 -2.81
N ARG A 217 8.32 -19.18 -3.64
CA ARG A 217 8.43 -19.20 -5.11
C ARG A 217 8.72 -17.85 -5.77
N LEU A 218 8.57 -16.72 -5.07
CA LEU A 218 8.71 -15.35 -5.61
C LEU A 218 9.56 -14.46 -4.68
N GLY A 219 9.84 -13.23 -5.11
CA GLY A 219 10.35 -12.13 -4.31
C GLY A 219 11.87 -12.10 -4.10
N SER A 220 12.61 -13.15 -4.45
CA SER A 220 14.08 -13.15 -4.37
C SER A 220 14.70 -14.15 -5.36
N ILE A 221 15.98 -13.95 -5.68
CA ILE A 221 16.73 -14.82 -6.57
C ILE A 221 17.32 -15.98 -5.75
N LYS A 222 16.69 -17.16 -5.84
CA LYS A 222 17.16 -18.41 -5.21
C LYS A 222 16.84 -19.58 -6.12
N VAL A 223 17.67 -20.64 -6.06
CA VAL A 223 17.42 -21.89 -6.77
C VAL A 223 16.05 -22.45 -6.38
N GLY A 224 15.25 -22.84 -7.35
CA GLY A 224 13.89 -23.36 -7.17
C GLY A 224 12.79 -22.32 -7.23
N LYS A 225 13.11 -21.02 -7.16
CA LYS A 225 12.11 -19.96 -7.34
C LYS A 225 11.85 -19.65 -8.81
N GLN A 226 10.68 -19.10 -9.07
CA GLN A 226 10.28 -18.66 -10.41
C GLN A 226 11.16 -17.49 -10.87
N ALA A 227 11.69 -17.59 -12.08
CA ALA A 227 12.55 -16.57 -12.67
C ALA A 227 11.74 -15.39 -13.24
N ASP A 228 11.06 -14.66 -12.34
CA ASP A 228 10.49 -13.34 -12.61
C ASP A 228 11.54 -12.31 -12.23
N LEU A 229 12.27 -11.79 -13.22
CA LEU A 229 13.45 -10.97 -13.01
C LEU A 229 13.32 -9.64 -13.74
N VAL A 230 13.89 -8.60 -13.16
CA VAL A 230 14.02 -7.29 -13.81
C VAL A 230 15.50 -6.95 -13.90
N VAL A 231 15.97 -6.66 -15.11
CA VAL A 231 17.33 -6.18 -15.35
C VAL A 231 17.29 -4.67 -15.43
N VAL A 232 18.12 -4.01 -14.64
CA VAL A 232 18.20 -2.56 -14.57
C VAL A 232 19.64 -2.07 -14.81
N ASP A 233 19.79 -0.84 -15.23
CA ASP A 233 21.08 -0.14 -15.25
C ASP A 233 21.44 0.45 -13.86
N SER A 234 22.58 1.14 -13.77
CA SER A 234 23.04 1.81 -12.53
C SER A 234 22.09 2.89 -12.01
N GLU A 235 21.23 3.44 -12.89
CA GLU A 235 20.22 4.44 -12.55
C GLU A 235 18.85 3.83 -12.26
N LEU A 236 18.78 2.50 -12.17
CA LEU A 236 17.56 1.70 -12.00
C LEU A 236 16.55 1.85 -13.16
N ASN A 237 16.99 2.25 -14.35
CA ASN A 237 16.13 2.16 -15.52
C ASN A 237 15.96 0.70 -15.93
N VAL A 238 14.73 0.29 -16.21
CA VAL A 238 14.43 -1.09 -16.61
C VAL A 238 14.92 -1.30 -18.04
N LEU A 239 15.87 -2.24 -18.22
CA LEU A 239 16.39 -2.63 -19.51
C LEU A 239 15.58 -3.78 -20.12
N THR A 240 15.22 -4.76 -19.30
CA THR A 240 14.36 -5.88 -19.70
C THR A 240 13.72 -6.56 -18.50
N THR A 241 12.69 -7.33 -18.75
CA THR A 241 12.00 -8.15 -17.74
C THR A 241 11.91 -9.59 -18.24
N LEU A 242 12.13 -10.53 -17.33
CA LEU A 242 11.89 -11.94 -17.60
C LEU A 242 10.66 -12.38 -16.82
N LYS A 243 9.76 -13.10 -17.47
CA LYS A 243 8.59 -13.73 -16.86
C LYS A 243 8.71 -15.24 -16.96
N LYS A 244 8.85 -15.93 -15.82
CA LYS A 244 9.09 -17.39 -15.76
C LYS A 244 10.32 -17.83 -16.57
N GLY A 245 11.34 -16.97 -16.65
CA GLY A 245 12.56 -17.23 -17.39
C GLY A 245 12.52 -16.86 -18.89
N TYR A 246 11.42 -16.32 -19.40
CA TYR A 246 11.28 -15.86 -20.79
C TYR A 246 11.30 -14.34 -20.87
N ILE A 247 11.91 -13.79 -21.94
CA ILE A 247 11.90 -12.36 -22.28
C ILE A 247 10.63 -12.04 -23.06
#